data_2c9f671e30357c087a8ce49627be2ab7
#
_entry.id   2c9f671e30357c087a8ce49627be2ab7
#
_cell.length_a   1.000
_cell.length_b   1.000
_cell.length_c   1.000
_cell.angle_alpha   90.00
_cell.angle_beta   90.00
_cell.angle_gamma   90.00
#
_symmetry.space_group_name_H-M   'P 1'
#
loop_
_entity.id
_entity.type
_entity.pdbx_description
1 polymer ?
#
loop_
_entity_poly.entity_id
_entity_poly.type
_entity_poly.pdbx_seq_one_letter_code
_entity_poly.pdbx_strand_id
1 'polypeptide(L)'
;MGAGTPGLRDRRAVFRDIGVRAWYDYLGWSNRLDTRQPVQFGKVEIKSGSDVLTDRNARFTKLDLNQVTNLHVHWGEPTVGVNDNRLDETGGIPNAGVYRIGQALNDRQLKLWPSAQNTDTVSYSIGRRSYIKISISKCDFFVCDTRGQRDMHDKHNPDQKRISMLGIPQRKWLIESMTASHADFLFVVSSVNFMVPHVGEGKVRTDNKDDAWMVFLHEREILINFRDNIDKPVFLLTGDLHNSFVCKVTDNVWEFAS
;
A
#
# COMPACT_ATOMS: atom_id res chain seq x y z
N MET A 1 -4.01 -3.45 -9.76
CA MET A 1 -3.08 -4.59 -9.62
C MET A 1 -3.29 -5.12 -8.22
N GLY A 2 -3.88 -6.30 -8.10
CA GLY A 2 -4.00 -6.97 -6.82
C GLY A 2 -2.58 -7.26 -6.32
N ALA A 3 -2.12 -6.50 -5.31
CA ALA A 3 -0.90 -6.86 -4.63
C ALA A 3 -1.19 -8.17 -3.91
N GLY A 4 -0.80 -9.27 -4.57
CA GLY A 4 -0.66 -10.55 -3.95
C GLY A 4 -1.86 -11.03 -3.15
N THR A 5 -2.95 -11.37 -3.82
CA THR A 5 -3.76 -12.42 -3.24
C THR A 5 -2.92 -13.69 -3.33
N PRO A 6 -2.52 -14.29 -2.21
CA PRO A 6 -1.82 -15.57 -2.24
C PRO A 6 -2.61 -16.56 -3.09
N GLY A 7 -1.98 -17.18 -4.06
CA GLY A 7 -2.61 -18.17 -4.93
C GLY A 7 -3.14 -17.67 -6.27
N LEU A 8 -3.21 -16.36 -6.54
CA LEU A 8 -3.42 -15.90 -7.91
C LEU A 8 -2.08 -15.90 -8.64
N ARG A 9 -1.90 -16.90 -9.48
CA ARG A 9 -0.82 -16.97 -10.45
C ARG A 9 -1.00 -15.84 -11.46
N ASP A 10 -0.40 -14.67 -11.18
CA ASP A 10 -0.36 -13.62 -12.18
C ASP A 10 0.57 -14.05 -13.33
N ARG A 11 -0.04 -14.49 -14.39
CA ARG A 11 0.66 -14.93 -15.60
C ARG A 11 1.14 -13.76 -16.46
N ARG A 12 0.94 -12.53 -16.02
CA ARG A 12 1.21 -11.31 -16.79
C ARG A 12 2.34 -10.47 -16.18
N ALA A 13 3.28 -11.12 -15.51
CA ALA A 13 4.41 -10.43 -14.91
C ALA A 13 5.18 -9.52 -15.89
N VAL A 14 5.22 -9.92 -17.16
CA VAL A 14 5.86 -9.15 -18.24
C VAL A 14 5.28 -7.73 -18.41
N PHE A 15 4.00 -7.54 -18.09
CA PHE A 15 3.33 -6.25 -18.21
C PHE A 15 3.39 -5.41 -16.93
N ARG A 16 3.92 -5.96 -15.86
CA ARG A 16 3.96 -5.32 -14.56
C ARG A 16 4.66 -3.97 -14.59
N ASP A 17 5.87 -3.91 -15.13
CA ASP A 17 6.67 -2.69 -15.14
C ASP A 17 6.01 -1.61 -16.00
N ILE A 18 5.39 -2.00 -17.11
CA ILE A 18 4.58 -1.10 -17.94
C ILE A 18 3.37 -0.60 -17.15
N GLY A 19 2.64 -1.49 -16.49
CA GLY A 19 1.47 -1.14 -15.70
C GLY A 19 1.81 -0.23 -14.51
N VAL A 20 2.90 -0.50 -13.80
CA VAL A 20 3.36 0.34 -12.70
C VAL A 20 3.74 1.73 -13.19
N ARG A 21 4.48 1.82 -14.30
CA ARG A 21 4.83 3.12 -14.91
C ARG A 21 3.58 3.88 -15.34
N ALA A 22 2.68 3.24 -16.08
CA ALA A 22 1.44 3.86 -16.54
C ALA A 22 0.59 4.36 -15.35
N TRP A 23 0.45 3.56 -14.30
CA TRP A 23 -0.28 3.97 -13.11
C TRP A 23 0.32 5.23 -12.48
N TYR A 24 1.63 5.28 -12.28
CA TYR A 24 2.28 6.46 -11.71
C TYR A 24 2.34 7.65 -12.64
N ASP A 25 2.33 7.45 -13.94
CA ASP A 25 2.36 8.55 -14.91
C ASP A 25 0.98 9.19 -15.09
N TYR A 26 -0.10 8.42 -14.98
CA TYR A 26 -1.47 8.90 -15.22
C TYR A 26 -2.32 9.07 -13.96
N LEU A 27 -2.05 8.33 -12.89
CA LEU A 27 -2.85 8.31 -11.67
C LEU A 27 -2.08 8.73 -10.41
N GLY A 28 -0.77 8.66 -10.41
CA GLY A 28 0.09 9.01 -9.27
C GLY A 28 0.38 10.52 -9.19
N TRP A 29 -0.62 11.34 -9.02
CA TRP A 29 -0.53 12.81 -9.18
C TRP A 29 -0.05 13.56 -7.94
N SER A 30 0.20 12.89 -6.85
CA SER A 30 0.57 13.54 -5.60
C SER A 30 1.94 14.24 -5.63
N ASN A 31 2.76 13.92 -6.62
CA ASN A 31 4.04 14.55 -6.81
C ASN A 31 3.96 15.68 -7.83
N ARG A 32 4.55 16.82 -7.50
CA ARG A 32 4.72 17.91 -8.46
C ARG A 32 5.55 17.44 -9.64
N LEU A 33 5.25 17.91 -10.84
CA LEU A 33 5.95 17.49 -12.06
C LEU A 33 7.44 17.81 -12.02
N ASP A 34 7.81 18.93 -11.38
CA ASP A 34 9.19 19.42 -11.25
C ASP A 34 10.04 18.63 -10.23
N THR A 35 9.38 17.94 -9.30
CA THR A 35 10.06 17.16 -8.24
C THR A 35 9.74 15.66 -8.32
N ARG A 36 9.16 15.23 -9.43
CA ARG A 36 8.70 13.84 -9.59
C ARG A 36 9.86 12.85 -9.55
N GLN A 37 9.84 11.99 -8.54
CA GLN A 37 10.79 10.89 -8.46
C GLN A 37 10.56 9.86 -9.58
N PRO A 38 11.63 9.31 -10.18
CA PRO A 38 11.48 8.22 -11.13
C PRO A 38 10.96 6.96 -10.43
N VAL A 39 10.15 6.17 -11.13
CA VAL A 39 9.85 4.81 -10.70
C VAL A 39 11.08 3.96 -10.94
N GLN A 40 11.56 3.29 -9.90
CA GLN A 40 12.75 2.45 -9.99
C GLN A 40 12.35 0.98 -10.10
N PHE A 41 13.03 0.27 -10.97
CA PHE A 41 12.93 -1.17 -11.13
C PHE A 41 14.31 -1.79 -11.02
N GLY A 42 14.36 -3.01 -10.51
CA GLY A 42 15.60 -3.79 -10.48
C GLY A 42 15.34 -5.28 -10.37
N LYS A 43 16.40 -6.04 -10.62
CA LYS A 43 16.45 -7.48 -10.42
C LYS A 43 17.73 -7.81 -9.67
N VAL A 44 17.60 -8.46 -8.54
CA VAL A 44 18.70 -8.67 -7.60
C VAL A 44 18.58 -10.00 -6.89
N GLU A 45 19.72 -10.54 -6.45
CA GLU A 45 19.74 -11.61 -5.48
C GLU A 45 19.57 -11.02 -4.07
N ILE A 46 18.63 -11.58 -3.32
CA ILE A 46 18.48 -11.32 -1.88
C ILE A 46 18.85 -12.58 -1.10
N LYS A 47 19.35 -12.40 0.12
CA LYS A 47 19.83 -13.50 0.96
C LYS A 47 18.93 -13.70 2.16
N SER A 48 18.62 -14.95 2.45
CA SER A 48 17.84 -15.32 3.64
C SER A 48 18.39 -14.65 4.90
N GLY A 49 17.50 -14.09 5.70
CA GLY A 49 17.82 -13.36 6.93
C GLY A 49 18.41 -11.96 6.75
N SER A 50 18.73 -11.55 5.50
CA SER A 50 19.25 -10.22 5.24
C SER A 50 18.15 -9.16 5.26
N ASP A 51 18.42 -8.04 5.91
CA ASP A 51 17.64 -6.80 5.84
C ASP A 51 18.25 -5.77 4.89
N VAL A 52 19.22 -6.17 4.06
CA VAL A 52 19.89 -5.32 3.09
C VAL A 52 19.69 -5.87 1.68
N LEU A 53 19.08 -5.04 0.83
CA LEU A 53 19.01 -5.25 -0.61
C LEU A 53 20.20 -4.56 -1.28
N THR A 54 20.88 -5.28 -2.17
CA THR A 54 22.00 -4.74 -2.95
C THR A 54 21.69 -4.79 -4.43
N ASP A 55 21.68 -3.61 -5.09
CA ASP A 55 21.55 -3.47 -6.54
C ASP A 55 22.71 -2.66 -7.11
N ARG A 56 23.55 -3.31 -7.92
CA ARG A 56 24.74 -2.69 -8.53
C ARG A 56 24.40 -1.60 -9.54
N ASN A 57 23.19 -1.60 -10.07
CA ASN A 57 22.72 -0.65 -11.08
C ASN A 57 21.93 0.52 -10.48
N ALA A 58 21.57 0.44 -9.21
CA ALA A 58 20.80 1.47 -8.53
C ALA A 58 21.66 2.67 -8.12
N ARG A 59 20.95 3.76 -7.79
CA ARG A 59 21.49 4.96 -7.14
C ARG A 59 20.56 5.40 -6.02
N PHE A 60 20.49 4.59 -4.97
CA PHE A 60 19.53 4.77 -3.89
C PHE A 60 19.69 6.07 -3.10
N THR A 61 20.91 6.61 -3.02
CA THR A 61 21.14 7.93 -2.38
C THR A 61 20.50 9.09 -3.12
N LYS A 62 20.08 8.90 -4.38
CA LYS A 62 19.33 9.91 -5.15
C LYS A 62 17.82 9.85 -4.94
N LEU A 63 17.32 8.84 -4.23
CA LEU A 63 15.91 8.74 -3.90
C LEU A 63 15.60 9.64 -2.69
N ASP A 64 14.61 10.51 -2.85
CA ASP A 64 13.99 11.14 -1.69
C ASP A 64 13.01 10.14 -1.08
N LEU A 65 13.39 9.53 0.03
CA LEU A 65 12.60 8.50 0.71
C LEU A 65 11.23 9.02 1.20
N ASN A 66 11.04 10.35 1.30
CA ASN A 66 9.75 10.94 1.62
C ASN A 66 8.82 11.04 0.40
N GLN A 67 9.34 10.85 -0.81
CA GLN A 67 8.60 10.98 -2.07
C GLN A 67 8.44 9.65 -2.82
N VAL A 68 8.87 8.54 -2.23
CA VAL A 68 8.75 7.20 -2.82
C VAL A 68 7.83 6.30 -2.00
N THR A 69 7.42 5.18 -2.59
CA THR A 69 6.71 4.11 -1.89
C THR A 69 7.67 3.22 -1.12
N ASN A 70 7.13 2.24 -0.41
CA ASN A 70 7.88 1.06 0.02
C ASN A 70 8.42 0.30 -1.20
N LEU A 71 9.39 -0.58 -0.98
CA LEU A 71 9.91 -1.46 -2.02
C LEU A 71 8.98 -2.66 -2.16
N HIS A 72 8.52 -2.90 -3.38
CA HIS A 72 7.69 -4.04 -3.71
C HIS A 72 8.53 -5.12 -4.38
N VAL A 73 8.68 -6.26 -3.74
CA VAL A 73 9.27 -7.44 -4.36
C VAL A 73 8.18 -8.18 -5.10
N HIS A 74 8.43 -8.43 -6.37
CA HIS A 74 7.54 -9.15 -7.26
C HIS A 74 8.10 -10.55 -7.49
N TRP A 75 7.21 -11.47 -7.81
CA TRP A 75 7.62 -12.80 -8.26
C TRP A 75 7.73 -12.83 -9.78
N GLY A 76 8.51 -13.77 -10.26
CA GLY A 76 8.67 -14.03 -11.69
C GLY A 76 9.65 -13.11 -12.40
N GLU A 77 10.10 -13.57 -13.54
CA GLU A 77 10.85 -12.79 -14.50
C GLU A 77 9.91 -11.85 -15.25
N PRO A 78 10.13 -10.53 -15.25
CA PRO A 78 9.27 -9.60 -15.98
C PRO A 78 9.18 -9.89 -17.47
N THR A 79 10.22 -10.49 -18.02
CA THR A 79 10.35 -10.79 -19.45
C THR A 79 9.70 -12.10 -19.88
N VAL A 80 9.44 -12.99 -18.96
CA VAL A 80 8.95 -14.33 -19.30
C VAL A 80 7.44 -14.36 -19.50
N GLY A 81 6.69 -13.59 -18.76
CA GLY A 81 5.22 -13.49 -18.89
C GLY A 81 4.45 -14.78 -18.65
N VAL A 82 5.11 -15.77 -18.10
CA VAL A 82 4.59 -17.12 -17.87
C VAL A 82 4.37 -17.39 -16.40
N ASN A 83 3.86 -18.58 -16.09
CA ASN A 83 3.66 -19.02 -14.72
C ASN A 83 4.92 -18.90 -13.89
N ASP A 84 4.77 -18.35 -12.72
CA ASP A 84 5.80 -18.40 -11.71
C ASP A 84 5.72 -19.74 -10.99
N ASN A 85 6.69 -20.60 -11.25
CA ASN A 85 6.76 -21.95 -10.67
C ASN A 85 7.16 -21.95 -9.20
N ARG A 86 7.47 -20.77 -8.62
CA ARG A 86 7.79 -20.62 -7.19
C ARG A 86 6.54 -20.56 -6.31
N LEU A 87 5.35 -20.44 -6.90
CA LEU A 87 4.10 -20.61 -6.19
C LEU A 87 3.96 -22.10 -5.85
N ASP A 88 4.21 -22.42 -4.59
CA ASP A 88 3.95 -23.74 -4.05
C ASP A 88 2.43 -23.95 -3.80
N GLU A 89 2.08 -25.13 -3.34
CA GLU A 89 0.68 -25.46 -3.02
C GLU A 89 0.09 -24.59 -1.91
N THR A 90 0.92 -23.96 -1.10
CA THR A 90 0.49 -23.04 -0.04
C THR A 90 0.24 -21.63 -0.57
N GLY A 91 0.56 -21.37 -1.84
CA GLY A 91 0.37 -20.10 -2.52
C GLY A 91 1.41 -19.04 -2.14
N GLY A 92 2.45 -19.40 -1.42
CA GLY A 92 3.48 -18.49 -0.96
C GLY A 92 4.69 -18.41 -1.88
N ILE A 93 5.09 -17.18 -2.21
CA ILE A 93 6.44 -16.89 -2.71
C ILE A 93 7.16 -16.20 -1.56
N PRO A 94 8.16 -16.85 -0.96
CA PRO A 94 8.69 -16.45 0.35
C PRO A 94 9.15 -14.99 0.46
N ASN A 95 9.62 -14.42 -0.65
CA ASN A 95 10.12 -13.05 -0.65
C ASN A 95 9.19 -12.05 -1.35
N ALA A 96 8.09 -12.50 -1.96
CA ALA A 96 7.14 -11.58 -2.59
C ALA A 96 6.39 -10.77 -1.53
N GLY A 97 6.26 -9.47 -1.77
CA GLY A 97 5.55 -8.59 -0.85
C GLY A 97 6.13 -7.20 -0.79
N VAL A 98 5.77 -6.48 0.27
CA VAL A 98 6.15 -5.08 0.48
C VAL A 98 7.18 -4.98 1.61
N TYR A 99 8.29 -4.31 1.33
CA TYR A 99 9.36 -4.09 2.29
C TYR A 99 9.47 -2.60 2.60
N ARG A 100 9.34 -2.24 3.84
CA ARG A 100 9.57 -0.86 4.28
C ARG A 100 11.03 -0.49 4.05
N ILE A 101 11.27 0.65 3.43
CA ILE A 101 12.61 1.20 3.24
C ILE A 101 12.99 1.94 4.53
N GLY A 102 14.01 1.47 5.22
CA GLY A 102 14.54 2.12 6.42
C GLY A 102 15.44 3.30 6.05
N GLN A 103 16.45 3.04 5.23
CA GLN A 103 17.41 4.05 4.77
C GLN A 103 18.21 3.56 3.56
N ALA A 104 18.75 4.49 2.78
CA ALA A 104 19.80 4.19 1.83
C ALA A 104 21.14 4.15 2.57
N LEU A 105 21.79 2.99 2.58
CA LEU A 105 23.11 2.83 3.21
C LEU A 105 24.22 3.41 2.33
N ASN A 106 24.04 3.30 1.03
CA ASN A 106 24.88 3.90 -0.02
C ASN A 106 24.12 3.84 -1.35
N ASP A 107 24.77 4.22 -2.46
CA ASP A 107 24.13 4.20 -3.79
C ASP A 107 23.52 2.86 -4.18
N ARG A 108 24.05 1.76 -3.67
CA ARG A 108 23.72 0.41 -4.12
C ARG A 108 23.02 -0.44 -3.06
N GLN A 109 22.79 0.11 -1.88
CA GLN A 109 22.25 -0.65 -0.75
C GLN A 109 21.13 0.10 -0.05
N LEU A 110 20.02 -0.63 0.15
CA LEU A 110 18.89 -0.20 0.97
C LEU A 110 18.76 -1.12 2.18
N LYS A 111 18.49 -0.54 3.33
CA LYS A 111 18.02 -1.26 4.51
C LYS A 111 16.52 -1.41 4.44
N LEU A 112 16.04 -2.66 4.62
CA LEU A 112 14.64 -3.04 4.48
C LEU A 112 14.09 -3.63 5.77
N TRP A 113 12.77 -3.62 5.88
CA TRP A 113 12.04 -4.37 6.90
C TRP A 113 10.76 -4.96 6.28
N PRO A 114 10.44 -6.23 6.56
CA PRO A 114 11.21 -7.23 7.31
C PRO A 114 12.44 -7.73 6.54
N SER A 115 13.23 -8.61 7.17
CA SER A 115 14.31 -9.30 6.48
C SER A 115 13.78 -10.30 5.46
N ALA A 116 14.58 -10.60 4.45
CA ALA A 116 14.24 -11.62 3.46
C ALA A 116 14.11 -13.01 4.08
N GLN A 117 13.14 -13.78 3.65
CA GLN A 117 12.87 -15.11 4.17
C GLN A 117 13.79 -16.17 3.56
N ASN A 118 14.03 -16.08 2.25
CA ASN A 118 14.83 -17.03 1.50
C ASN A 118 15.87 -16.34 0.64
N THR A 119 16.92 -17.06 0.27
CA THR A 119 17.85 -16.66 -0.79
C THR A 119 17.18 -16.90 -2.14
N ASP A 120 17.01 -15.84 -2.92
CA ASP A 120 16.33 -15.91 -4.21
C ASP A 120 16.74 -14.73 -5.10
N THR A 121 16.52 -14.86 -6.41
CA THR A 121 16.60 -13.75 -7.36
C THR A 121 15.22 -13.17 -7.57
N VAL A 122 15.06 -11.91 -7.17
CA VAL A 122 13.77 -11.23 -7.19
C VAL A 122 13.80 -10.00 -8.08
N SER A 123 12.64 -9.68 -8.65
CA SER A 123 12.40 -8.38 -9.27
C SER A 123 11.71 -7.46 -8.28
N TYR A 124 12.10 -6.19 -8.26
CA TYR A 124 11.49 -5.21 -7.38
C TYR A 124 11.11 -3.93 -8.11
N SER A 125 10.22 -3.17 -7.50
CA SER A 125 9.95 -1.78 -7.88
C SER A 125 9.85 -0.88 -6.65
N ILE A 126 10.24 0.40 -6.83
CA ILE A 126 9.98 1.48 -5.89
C ILE A 126 9.21 2.53 -6.67
N GLY A 127 7.97 2.78 -6.26
CA GLY A 127 7.11 3.76 -6.90
C GLY A 127 7.26 5.15 -6.33
N ARG A 128 6.39 6.06 -6.76
CA ARG A 128 6.29 7.42 -6.23
C ARG A 128 5.20 7.50 -5.17
N ARG A 129 5.36 8.41 -4.24
CA ARG A 129 4.28 8.82 -3.33
C ARG A 129 3.06 9.24 -4.16
N SER A 130 1.87 8.75 -3.80
CA SER A 130 0.64 8.97 -4.59
C SER A 130 -0.57 9.40 -3.77
N TYR A 131 -0.40 9.76 -2.49
CA TYR A 131 -1.46 10.36 -1.69
C TYR A 131 -1.43 11.89 -1.79
N ILE A 132 -2.62 12.52 -1.80
CA ILE A 132 -2.78 13.95 -2.06
C ILE A 132 -3.99 14.53 -1.32
N LYS A 133 -3.93 15.82 -0.99
CA LYS A 133 -5.08 16.63 -0.57
C LYS A 133 -5.56 17.49 -1.74
N ILE A 134 -6.86 17.48 -1.98
CA ILE A 134 -7.55 18.34 -2.95
C ILE A 134 -8.59 19.15 -2.18
N SER A 135 -8.57 20.47 -2.35
CA SER A 135 -9.55 21.37 -1.72
C SER A 135 -10.49 21.95 -2.79
N ILE A 136 -11.78 21.78 -2.58
CA ILE A 136 -12.82 22.30 -3.48
C ILE A 136 -13.86 23.02 -2.62
N SER A 137 -13.90 24.35 -2.70
CA SER A 137 -14.80 25.18 -1.90
C SER A 137 -14.66 24.85 -0.40
N LYS A 138 -15.72 24.40 0.25
CA LYS A 138 -15.79 24.02 1.65
C LYS A 138 -15.48 22.56 1.94
N CYS A 139 -14.94 21.84 0.96
CA CYS A 139 -14.64 20.40 1.05
C CYS A 139 -13.15 20.15 0.88
N ASP A 140 -12.57 19.34 1.76
CA ASP A 140 -11.24 18.80 1.62
C ASP A 140 -11.30 17.30 1.37
N PHE A 141 -10.65 16.85 0.30
CA PHE A 141 -10.53 15.45 -0.10
C PHE A 141 -9.10 14.98 0.18
N PHE A 142 -8.96 13.96 1.01
CA PHE A 142 -7.70 13.30 1.34
C PHE A 142 -7.65 11.95 0.62
N VAL A 143 -7.02 11.94 -0.55
CA VAL A 143 -6.89 10.72 -1.36
C VAL A 143 -5.72 9.91 -0.85
N CYS A 144 -6.00 8.71 -0.32
CA CYS A 144 -5.01 7.84 0.29
C CYS A 144 -4.45 6.81 -0.71
N ASP A 145 -3.17 6.53 -0.56
CA ASP A 145 -2.50 5.40 -1.21
C ASP A 145 -2.49 4.20 -0.26
N THR A 146 -3.36 3.25 -0.47
CA THR A 146 -3.47 2.03 0.35
C THR A 146 -2.58 0.89 -0.14
N ARG A 147 -1.71 1.15 -1.12
CA ARG A 147 -0.86 0.13 -1.74
C ARG A 147 0.63 0.45 -1.61
N GLY A 148 1.03 1.68 -1.92
CA GLY A 148 2.45 2.04 -2.05
C GLY A 148 3.22 2.05 -0.74
N GLN A 149 2.55 2.35 0.37
CA GLN A 149 3.17 2.45 1.69
C GLN A 149 2.83 1.28 2.63
N ARG A 150 1.99 0.35 2.17
CA ARG A 150 1.49 -0.75 2.98
C ARG A 150 2.61 -1.68 3.41
N ASP A 151 2.58 -2.09 4.67
CA ASP A 151 3.50 -3.11 5.19
C ASP A 151 3.05 -4.52 4.81
N MET A 152 3.98 -5.47 4.86
CA MET A 152 3.62 -6.89 4.88
C MET A 152 2.80 -7.19 6.13
N HIS A 153 1.77 -7.99 5.96
CA HIS A 153 0.82 -8.31 7.01
C HIS A 153 0.45 -9.79 7.00
N ASP A 154 -0.13 -10.23 8.08
CA ASP A 154 -0.71 -11.56 8.23
C ASP A 154 -2.21 -11.41 8.51
N LYS A 155 -3.04 -11.89 7.58
CA LYS A 155 -4.51 -11.82 7.70
C LYS A 155 -5.05 -12.61 8.89
N HIS A 156 -4.28 -13.58 9.42
CA HIS A 156 -4.65 -14.36 10.59
C HIS A 156 -4.30 -13.65 11.91
N ASN A 157 -3.54 -12.54 11.82
CA ASN A 157 -3.19 -11.70 12.96
C ASN A 157 -3.41 -10.21 12.62
N PRO A 158 -4.68 -9.78 12.47
CA PRO A 158 -5.02 -8.45 11.97
C PRO A 158 -4.76 -7.30 12.96
N ASP A 159 -4.53 -7.62 14.24
CA ASP A 159 -4.35 -6.63 15.32
C ASP A 159 -2.89 -6.22 15.55
N GLN A 160 -1.99 -6.58 14.66
CA GLN A 160 -0.58 -6.26 14.79
C GLN A 160 -0.34 -4.74 14.87
N LYS A 161 0.28 -4.29 15.97
CA LYS A 161 0.53 -2.87 16.24
C LYS A 161 1.64 -2.25 15.37
N ARG A 162 2.51 -3.09 14.80
CA ARG A 162 3.72 -2.65 14.08
C ARG A 162 3.51 -2.47 12.58
N ILE A 163 2.40 -2.95 12.05
CA ILE A 163 2.08 -2.88 10.63
C ILE A 163 1.12 -1.73 10.33
N SER A 164 1.21 -1.22 9.12
CA SER A 164 0.42 -0.08 8.66
C SER A 164 -0.06 -0.28 7.23
N MET A 165 -1.30 0.05 6.95
CA MET A 165 -1.88 0.14 5.61
C MET A 165 -1.36 1.39 4.89
N LEU A 166 -1.33 2.51 5.57
CA LEU A 166 -0.94 3.80 5.00
C LEU A 166 0.57 4.07 5.09
N GLY A 167 1.29 3.34 5.92
CA GLY A 167 2.63 3.70 6.33
C GLY A 167 2.65 4.89 7.29
N ILE A 168 3.71 4.99 8.10
CA ILE A 168 3.84 6.04 9.10
C ILE A 168 3.81 7.45 8.49
N PRO A 169 4.51 7.72 7.36
CA PRO A 169 4.53 9.06 6.77
C PRO A 169 3.14 9.52 6.30
N GLN A 170 2.40 8.65 5.61
CA GLN A 170 1.08 9.01 5.10
C GLN A 170 0.05 9.15 6.22
N ARG A 171 0.07 8.25 7.21
CA ARG A 171 -0.82 8.34 8.37
C ARG A 171 -0.60 9.67 9.12
N LYS A 172 0.65 10.04 9.36
CA LYS A 172 0.99 11.33 9.98
C LYS A 172 0.47 12.49 9.14
N TRP A 173 0.76 12.49 7.85
CA TRP A 173 0.26 13.50 6.91
C TRP A 173 -1.28 13.61 6.93
N LEU A 174 -1.99 12.48 6.94
CA LEU A 174 -3.46 12.47 6.96
C LEU A 174 -3.98 13.14 8.23
N ILE A 175 -3.49 12.73 9.39
CA ILE A 175 -3.88 13.27 10.69
C ILE A 175 -3.61 14.79 10.76
N GLU A 176 -2.39 15.21 10.43
CA GLU A 176 -1.99 16.63 10.46
C GLU A 176 -2.80 17.46 9.47
N SER A 177 -3.02 16.96 8.26
CA SER A 177 -3.77 17.67 7.22
C SER A 177 -5.26 17.79 7.53
N MET A 178 -5.86 16.77 8.14
CA MET A 178 -7.25 16.85 8.61
C MET A 178 -7.39 17.83 9.79
N THR A 179 -6.46 17.79 10.74
CA THR A 179 -6.44 18.70 11.89
C THR A 179 -6.30 20.16 11.45
N ALA A 180 -5.43 20.42 10.47
CA ALA A 180 -5.20 21.76 9.95
C ALA A 180 -6.24 22.23 8.93
N SER A 181 -7.24 21.42 8.61
CA SER A 181 -8.24 21.77 7.62
C SER A 181 -9.21 22.85 8.13
N HIS A 182 -9.50 23.83 7.25
CA HIS A 182 -10.53 24.84 7.47
C HIS A 182 -11.84 24.54 6.71
N ALA A 183 -11.91 23.40 6.01
CA ALA A 183 -13.11 22.98 5.30
C ALA A 183 -14.24 22.60 6.28
N ASP A 184 -15.48 22.76 5.81
CA ASP A 184 -16.65 22.35 6.60
C ASP A 184 -16.89 20.85 6.54
N PHE A 185 -16.47 20.19 5.43
CA PHE A 185 -16.63 18.76 5.18
C PHE A 185 -15.30 18.11 4.81
N LEU A 186 -15.01 16.97 5.42
CA LEU A 186 -13.79 16.20 5.19
C LEU A 186 -14.12 14.87 4.52
N PHE A 187 -13.47 14.60 3.40
CA PHE A 187 -13.61 13.35 2.65
C PHE A 187 -12.30 12.59 2.66
N VAL A 188 -12.29 11.37 3.16
CA VAL A 188 -11.14 10.47 3.09
C VAL A 188 -11.42 9.42 2.02
N VAL A 189 -10.63 9.42 0.96
CA VAL A 189 -10.79 8.49 -0.16
C VAL A 189 -9.83 7.33 -0.01
N SER A 190 -10.36 6.12 0.06
CA SER A 190 -9.61 4.87 0.17
C SER A 190 -9.99 3.93 -0.95
N SER A 191 -9.02 3.31 -1.60
CA SER A 191 -9.28 2.34 -2.67
C SER A 191 -9.90 1.03 -2.17
N VAL A 192 -9.95 0.79 -0.87
CA VAL A 192 -10.53 -0.39 -0.25
C VAL A 192 -11.46 0.02 0.88
N ASN A 193 -12.49 -0.79 1.10
CA ASN A 193 -13.50 -0.55 2.13
C ASN A 193 -12.89 -0.56 3.54
N PHE A 194 -13.49 0.26 4.42
CA PHE A 194 -12.96 0.55 5.73
C PHE A 194 -13.58 -0.33 6.82
N MET A 195 -14.91 -0.45 6.84
CA MET A 195 -15.64 -1.11 7.92
C MET A 195 -16.17 -2.50 7.56
N VAL A 196 -16.71 -2.65 6.36
CA VAL A 196 -17.39 -3.88 5.98
C VAL A 196 -16.38 -4.96 5.59
N PRO A 197 -16.37 -6.11 6.27
CA PRO A 197 -15.51 -7.21 5.87
C PRO A 197 -15.96 -7.80 4.54
N HIS A 198 -15.02 -8.00 3.64
CA HIS A 198 -15.27 -8.74 2.41
C HIS A 198 -15.04 -10.23 2.68
N VAL A 199 -16.08 -10.93 3.08
CA VAL A 199 -16.06 -12.37 3.26
C VAL A 199 -16.79 -13.05 2.11
N GLY A 200 -16.24 -14.15 1.61
CA GLY A 200 -16.95 -14.98 0.62
C GLY A 200 -18.21 -15.60 1.23
N GLU A 201 -19.14 -15.99 0.37
CA GLU A 201 -20.39 -16.63 0.79
C GLU A 201 -20.14 -17.87 1.68
N GLY A 202 -20.83 -17.92 2.81
CA GLY A 202 -20.71 -19.01 3.78
C GLY A 202 -19.41 -19.06 4.58
N LYS A 203 -18.56 -18.05 4.47
CA LYS A 203 -17.27 -17.99 5.17
C LYS A 203 -17.32 -17.10 6.40
N VAL A 204 -16.47 -17.43 7.36
CA VAL A 204 -16.31 -16.63 8.57
C VAL A 204 -15.38 -15.43 8.34
N ARG A 205 -15.43 -14.48 9.26
CA ARG A 205 -14.65 -13.23 9.20
C ARG A 205 -13.13 -13.42 8.99
N THR A 206 -12.58 -14.54 9.42
CA THR A 206 -11.17 -14.89 9.25
C THR A 206 -10.77 -15.14 7.79
N ASP A 207 -11.74 -15.33 6.91
CA ASP A 207 -11.53 -15.54 5.48
C ASP A 207 -11.56 -14.24 4.65
N ASN A 208 -11.41 -13.10 5.32
CA ASN A 208 -11.37 -11.79 4.68
C ASN A 208 -10.30 -11.73 3.60
N LYS A 209 -10.56 -10.85 2.60
CA LYS A 209 -9.53 -10.47 1.64
C LYS A 209 -8.31 -9.91 2.35
N ASP A 210 -7.16 -10.29 1.85
CA ASP A 210 -5.85 -9.99 2.38
C ASP A 210 -5.41 -8.52 2.17
N ASP A 211 -6.23 -7.70 1.54
CA ASP A 211 -5.87 -6.35 1.15
C ASP A 211 -6.78 -5.24 1.71
N ALA A 212 -7.76 -5.60 2.53
CA ALA A 212 -8.70 -4.67 3.13
C ALA A 212 -8.22 -4.12 4.51
N TRP A 213 -8.88 -3.09 5.00
CA TRP A 213 -8.62 -2.54 6.34
C TRP A 213 -8.87 -3.55 7.47
N MET A 214 -9.60 -4.61 7.19
CA MET A 214 -9.88 -5.68 8.15
C MET A 214 -8.65 -6.50 8.55
N VAL A 215 -7.54 -6.36 7.86
CA VAL A 215 -6.25 -6.98 8.23
C VAL A 215 -5.25 -5.98 8.83
N PHE A 216 -5.68 -4.73 9.06
CA PHE A 216 -4.94 -3.67 9.72
C PHE A 216 -5.78 -3.04 10.84
N LEU A 217 -6.38 -3.85 11.69
CA LEU A 217 -7.39 -3.41 12.67
C LEU A 217 -6.83 -2.37 13.64
N HIS A 218 -5.60 -2.53 14.10
CA HIS A 218 -5.00 -1.57 15.02
C HIS A 218 -4.89 -0.16 14.42
N GLU A 219 -4.43 -0.04 13.18
CA GLU A 219 -4.35 1.28 12.52
C GLU A 219 -5.73 1.83 12.18
N ARG A 220 -6.65 0.96 11.78
CA ARG A 220 -8.04 1.33 11.53
C ARG A 220 -8.67 1.99 12.76
N GLU A 221 -8.55 1.38 13.93
CA GLU A 221 -9.08 1.92 15.19
C GLU A 221 -8.45 3.26 15.57
N ILE A 222 -7.14 3.42 15.37
CA ILE A 222 -6.48 4.71 15.57
C ILE A 222 -7.11 5.79 14.70
N LEU A 223 -7.37 5.48 13.43
CA LEU A 223 -7.96 6.44 12.49
C LEU A 223 -9.43 6.73 12.79
N ILE A 224 -10.22 5.75 13.22
CA ILE A 224 -11.61 5.94 13.63
C ILE A 224 -11.64 6.88 14.84
N ASN A 225 -10.89 6.56 15.89
CA ASN A 225 -10.85 7.36 17.11
C ASN A 225 -10.39 8.78 16.83
N PHE A 226 -9.39 8.97 15.97
CA PHE A 226 -8.94 10.30 15.57
C PHE A 226 -10.05 11.08 14.85
N ARG A 227 -10.73 10.46 13.87
CA ARG A 227 -11.80 11.11 13.09
C ARG A 227 -13.02 11.43 13.91
N ASP A 228 -13.36 10.58 14.87
CA ASP A 228 -14.51 10.79 15.75
C ASP A 228 -14.31 11.98 16.69
N ASN A 229 -13.07 12.34 16.98
CA ASN A 229 -12.72 13.50 17.81
C ASN A 229 -12.53 14.80 16.99
N ILE A 230 -12.74 14.78 15.68
CA ILE A 230 -12.77 16.00 14.87
C ILE A 230 -14.19 16.56 14.90
N ASP A 231 -14.34 17.83 15.32
CA ASP A 231 -15.64 18.53 15.33
C ASP A 231 -16.07 18.94 13.91
N LYS A 232 -16.13 17.96 13.02
CA LYS A 232 -16.57 18.09 11.61
C LYS A 232 -17.05 16.77 11.07
N PRO A 233 -18.05 16.76 10.15
CA PRO A 233 -18.45 15.54 9.47
C PRO A 233 -17.31 14.98 8.62
N VAL A 234 -17.04 13.69 8.78
CA VAL A 234 -16.03 12.96 8.03
C VAL A 234 -16.70 11.85 7.22
N PHE A 235 -16.47 11.89 5.91
CA PHE A 235 -16.99 10.92 4.95
C PHE A 235 -15.86 10.06 4.40
N LEU A 236 -15.97 8.75 4.57
CA LEU A 236 -15.09 7.77 3.94
C LEU A 236 -15.68 7.39 2.59
N LEU A 237 -14.97 7.65 1.51
CA LEU A 237 -15.33 7.21 0.16
C LEU A 237 -14.45 6.00 -0.17
N THR A 238 -15.07 4.85 -0.32
CA THR A 238 -14.35 3.57 -0.47
C THR A 238 -14.84 2.77 -1.66
N GLY A 239 -14.10 1.75 -2.08
CA GLY A 239 -14.42 0.94 -3.23
C GLY A 239 -13.88 -0.49 -3.12
N ASP A 240 -13.80 -1.17 -4.26
CA ASP A 240 -13.25 -2.53 -4.45
C ASP A 240 -14.06 -3.66 -3.76
N LEU A 241 -15.24 -3.38 -3.22
CA LEU A 241 -16.07 -4.38 -2.55
C LEU A 241 -17.03 -5.09 -3.51
N HIS A 242 -17.26 -4.53 -4.72
CA HIS A 242 -18.23 -4.99 -5.71
C HIS A 242 -19.69 -4.93 -5.23
N ASN A 243 -19.96 -4.13 -4.22
CA ASN A 243 -21.28 -3.83 -3.68
C ASN A 243 -21.31 -2.38 -3.21
N SER A 244 -22.45 -1.73 -3.37
CA SER A 244 -22.65 -0.38 -2.86
C SER A 244 -23.35 -0.42 -1.51
N PHE A 245 -22.85 0.34 -0.56
CA PHE A 245 -23.47 0.48 0.75
C PHE A 245 -23.17 1.84 1.39
N VAL A 246 -23.97 2.17 2.38
CA VAL A 246 -23.70 3.28 3.30
C VAL A 246 -23.73 2.73 4.72
N CYS A 247 -22.72 3.04 5.50
CA CYS A 247 -22.68 2.59 6.88
C CYS A 247 -22.25 3.73 7.80
N LYS A 248 -22.92 3.85 8.93
CA LYS A 248 -22.54 4.76 10.00
C LYS A 248 -21.44 4.09 10.80
N VAL A 249 -20.24 4.68 10.77
CA VAL A 249 -19.06 4.18 11.49
C VAL A 249 -19.09 4.64 12.95
N THR A 250 -19.28 5.95 13.15
CA THR A 250 -19.51 6.61 14.45
C THR A 250 -20.56 7.71 14.28
N ASP A 251 -20.83 8.51 15.28
CA ASP A 251 -21.79 9.61 15.14
C ASP A 251 -21.35 10.66 14.13
N ASN A 252 -20.05 10.87 13.97
CA ASN A 252 -19.48 11.87 13.08
C ASN A 252 -18.85 11.29 11.80
N VAL A 253 -18.76 9.98 11.67
CA VAL A 253 -18.06 9.30 10.56
C VAL A 253 -19.00 8.37 9.82
N TRP A 254 -19.06 8.54 8.49
CA TRP A 254 -19.85 7.73 7.59
C TRP A 254 -18.99 7.13 6.48
N GLU A 255 -19.25 5.90 6.11
CA GLU A 255 -18.62 5.24 4.97
C GLU A 255 -19.63 5.07 3.83
N PHE A 256 -19.21 5.49 2.64
CA PHE A 256 -19.90 5.30 1.38
C PHE A 256 -19.02 4.46 0.47
N ALA A 257 -19.48 3.29 0.10
CA ALA A 257 -18.77 2.37 -0.77
C ALA A 257 -19.50 2.15 -2.09
N SER A 258 -18.72 1.89 -3.14
CA SER A 258 -19.25 1.61 -4.47
C SER A 258 -18.38 0.59 -5.21
#